data_5fb066c2af6b6648b4986fa75acba902
#
_entry.id   5fb066c2af6b6648b4986fa75acba902
#
_cell.length_a   1.000
_cell.length_b   1.000
_cell.length_c   1.000
_cell.angle_alpha   90.00
_cell.angle_beta   90.00
_cell.angle_gamma   90.00
#
_symmetry.space_group_name_H-M   'P 1'
#
loop_
_entity.id
_entity.type
_entity.pdbx_description
1 polymer ?
#
loop_
_entity_poly.entity_id
_entity_poly.type
_entity_poly.pdbx_seq_one_letter_code
_entity_poly.pdbx_strand_id
1 'polypeptide(L)'
;MRRTLALLLFAAAASAAPMSKLEREQLVAHFEMTERWLTQELDGLTEAQLKFRPGEGKWSILDVVDHLTVAEPQYWQWLQDDMKQPGTITRGADPDENFLWYGIDRTVRNKTGAAREPKGQLTNAAGGLARFRKLRAAMLQYARTTDDDLRSHAIQKSKTDMYQWFLMISTHSQRHILQIQEIKADAAYPRK
;
A
#
# COMPACT_ATOMS: atom_id res chain seq x y z
N MET A 1 -37.81 17.68 51.65
CA MET A 1 -37.95 17.33 50.20
C MET A 1 -36.60 17.57 49.53
N ARG A 2 -35.83 16.51 49.32
CA ARG A 2 -34.54 16.57 48.59
C ARG A 2 -34.80 16.33 47.11
N ARG A 3 -34.56 17.31 46.28
CA ARG A 3 -34.62 17.14 44.82
C ARG A 3 -33.28 16.60 44.33
N THR A 4 -33.26 15.37 43.90
CA THR A 4 -32.12 14.73 43.24
C THR A 4 -32.11 15.21 41.79
N LEU A 5 -31.10 16.00 41.45
CA LEU A 5 -30.82 16.46 40.06
C LEU A 5 -30.12 15.29 39.33
N ALA A 6 -30.79 14.61 38.42
CA ALA A 6 -30.18 13.59 37.56
C ALA A 6 -29.43 14.33 36.44
N LEU A 7 -28.10 14.31 36.48
CA LEU A 7 -27.26 14.73 35.37
C LEU A 7 -27.33 13.64 34.29
N LEU A 8 -28.04 13.92 33.19
CA LEU A 8 -27.94 13.14 31.96
C LEU A 8 -26.61 13.48 31.26
N LEU A 9 -25.62 12.61 31.43
CA LEU A 9 -24.42 12.62 30.60
C LEU A 9 -24.80 12.19 29.18
N PHE A 10 -24.95 13.15 28.29
CA PHE A 10 -24.93 12.88 26.84
C PHE A 10 -23.49 12.50 26.47
N ALA A 11 -23.25 11.21 26.33
CA ALA A 11 -22.06 10.75 25.59
C ALA A 11 -22.26 11.19 24.14
N ALA A 12 -21.56 12.26 23.73
CA ALA A 12 -21.42 12.59 22.34
C ALA A 12 -20.74 11.40 21.66
N ALA A 13 -21.52 10.62 20.89
CA ALA A 13 -20.93 9.67 19.96
C ALA A 13 -19.99 10.48 19.06
N ALA A 14 -18.70 10.22 19.14
CA ALA A 14 -17.74 10.78 18.20
C ALA A 14 -18.23 10.37 16.82
N SER A 15 -18.75 11.32 16.05
CA SER A 15 -19.18 11.08 14.68
C SER A 15 -17.96 10.64 13.90
N ALA A 16 -18.04 9.46 13.28
CA ALA A 16 -17.04 9.02 12.31
C ALA A 16 -16.77 10.16 11.32
N ALA A 17 -15.52 10.55 11.19
CA ALA A 17 -15.12 11.64 10.30
C ALA A 17 -14.52 11.02 9.02
N PRO A 18 -15.19 11.12 7.87
CA PRO A 18 -14.61 10.65 6.61
C PRO A 18 -13.33 11.41 6.30
N MET A 19 -12.49 10.83 5.43
CA MET A 19 -11.31 11.53 4.90
C MET A 19 -11.67 12.93 4.43
N SER A 20 -10.84 13.92 4.75
CA SER A 20 -10.94 15.23 4.14
C SER A 20 -10.79 15.15 2.61
N LYS A 21 -11.29 16.14 1.90
CA LYS A 21 -11.15 16.23 0.44
C LYS A 21 -9.67 16.14 0.02
N LEU A 22 -8.78 16.81 0.74
CA LEU A 22 -7.34 16.82 0.45
C LEU A 22 -6.72 15.43 0.64
N GLU A 23 -7.01 14.75 1.75
CA GLU A 23 -6.53 13.38 2.01
C GLU A 23 -6.98 12.41 0.91
N ARG A 24 -8.23 12.51 0.50
CA ARG A 24 -8.76 11.68 -0.59
C ARG A 24 -8.05 11.94 -1.91
N GLU A 25 -7.86 13.21 -2.28
CA GLU A 25 -7.17 13.60 -3.51
C GLU A 25 -5.71 13.15 -3.51
N GLN A 26 -5.01 13.31 -2.39
CA GLN A 26 -3.62 12.86 -2.24
C GLN A 26 -3.49 11.33 -2.36
N LEU A 27 -4.36 10.60 -1.69
CA LEU A 27 -4.37 9.14 -1.73
C LEU A 27 -4.66 8.62 -3.13
N VAL A 28 -5.70 9.12 -3.78
CA VAL A 28 -6.07 8.74 -5.16
C VAL A 28 -4.93 9.06 -6.13
N ALA A 29 -4.38 10.27 -6.07
CA ALA A 29 -3.29 10.68 -6.94
C ALA A 29 -2.04 9.80 -6.78
N HIS A 30 -1.71 9.41 -5.54
CA HIS A 30 -0.57 8.55 -5.26
C HIS A 30 -0.78 7.13 -5.80
N PHE A 31 -1.98 6.57 -5.69
CA PHE A 31 -2.34 5.28 -6.27
C PHE A 31 -2.29 5.29 -7.80
N GLU A 32 -2.81 6.33 -8.44
CA GLU A 32 -2.77 6.49 -9.90
C GLU A 32 -1.33 6.69 -10.41
N MET A 33 -0.53 7.45 -9.68
CA MET A 33 0.88 7.68 -10.00
C MET A 33 1.64 6.35 -9.98
N THR A 34 1.52 5.57 -8.92
CA THR A 34 2.28 4.30 -8.77
C THR A 34 1.83 3.23 -9.75
N GLU A 35 0.54 3.17 -10.10
CA GLU A 35 0.06 2.26 -11.16
C GLU A 35 0.65 2.63 -12.53
N ARG A 36 0.61 3.91 -12.88
CA ARG A 36 1.17 4.40 -14.15
C ARG A 36 2.68 4.19 -14.22
N TRP A 37 3.36 4.47 -13.13
CA TRP A 37 4.82 4.31 -13.06
C TRP A 37 5.23 2.84 -13.18
N LEU A 38 4.59 1.92 -12.45
CA LEU A 38 4.86 0.48 -12.63
C LEU A 38 4.62 0.04 -14.07
N THR A 39 3.54 0.52 -14.70
CA THR A 39 3.25 0.23 -16.11
C THR A 39 4.38 0.68 -17.02
N GLN A 40 4.88 1.89 -16.85
CA GLN A 40 5.98 2.45 -17.64
C GLN A 40 7.29 1.67 -17.43
N GLU A 41 7.56 1.25 -16.19
CA GLU A 41 8.76 0.47 -15.90
C GLU A 41 8.75 -0.93 -16.54
N LEU A 42 7.58 -1.50 -16.78
CA LEU A 42 7.46 -2.83 -17.40
C LEU A 42 7.30 -2.80 -18.92
N ASP A 43 7.06 -1.62 -19.49
CA ASP A 43 6.78 -1.49 -20.91
C ASP A 43 7.96 -1.89 -21.78
N GLY A 44 7.70 -2.73 -22.78
CA GLY A 44 8.68 -3.15 -23.79
C GLY A 44 9.89 -3.94 -23.26
N LEU A 45 9.84 -4.47 -22.00
CA LEU A 45 10.92 -5.30 -21.47
C LEU A 45 10.92 -6.68 -22.12
N THR A 46 12.11 -7.14 -22.48
CA THR A 46 12.35 -8.51 -22.98
C THR A 46 12.30 -9.53 -21.83
N GLU A 47 12.13 -10.81 -22.16
CA GLU A 47 12.16 -11.90 -21.18
C GLU A 47 13.50 -11.94 -20.40
N ALA A 48 14.62 -11.73 -21.10
CA ALA A 48 15.94 -11.66 -20.48
C ALA A 48 16.03 -10.51 -19.46
N GLN A 49 15.47 -9.34 -19.78
CA GLN A 49 15.42 -8.19 -18.89
C GLN A 49 14.52 -8.44 -17.66
N LEU A 50 13.37 -9.08 -17.86
CA LEU A 50 12.45 -9.42 -16.78
C LEU A 50 13.02 -10.43 -15.78
N LYS A 51 13.82 -11.39 -16.26
CA LYS A 51 14.40 -12.47 -15.45
C LYS A 51 15.80 -12.17 -14.91
N PHE A 52 16.42 -11.09 -15.34
CA PHE A 52 17.75 -10.71 -14.87
C PHE A 52 17.77 -10.50 -13.35
N ARG A 53 18.78 -11.06 -12.68
CA ARG A 53 19.04 -10.91 -11.25
C ARG A 53 20.41 -10.25 -11.06
N PRO A 54 20.49 -9.13 -10.31
CA PRO A 54 21.76 -8.41 -10.11
C PRO A 54 22.78 -9.18 -9.24
N GLY A 55 22.45 -10.34 -8.75
CA GLY A 55 23.33 -11.19 -7.95
C GLY A 55 22.58 -12.35 -7.32
N GLU A 56 23.33 -13.25 -6.67
CA GLU A 56 22.78 -14.40 -5.96
C GLU A 56 21.79 -13.94 -4.86
N GLY A 57 20.64 -14.61 -4.77
CA GLY A 57 19.58 -14.27 -3.81
C GLY A 57 18.88 -12.93 -4.05
N LYS A 58 19.20 -12.21 -5.14
CA LYS A 58 18.52 -10.97 -5.51
C LYS A 58 17.29 -11.26 -6.37
N TRP A 59 16.28 -10.42 -6.24
CA TRP A 59 15.09 -10.51 -7.04
C TRP A 59 15.31 -9.98 -8.46
N SER A 60 14.67 -10.62 -9.42
CA SER A 60 14.46 -10.09 -10.76
C SER A 60 13.30 -9.10 -10.78
N ILE A 61 13.11 -8.39 -11.91
CA ILE A 61 11.93 -7.55 -12.11
C ILE A 61 10.65 -8.37 -12.00
N LEU A 62 10.64 -9.58 -12.57
CA LEU A 62 9.49 -10.46 -12.50
C LEU A 62 9.16 -10.90 -11.07
N ASP A 63 10.18 -11.15 -10.23
CA ASP A 63 9.97 -11.45 -8.81
C ASP A 63 9.39 -10.25 -8.05
N VAL A 64 9.83 -9.04 -8.36
CA VAL A 64 9.27 -7.82 -7.76
C VAL A 64 7.79 -7.68 -8.08
N VAL A 65 7.41 -7.90 -9.35
CA VAL A 65 5.99 -7.84 -9.76
C VAL A 65 5.19 -8.98 -9.10
N ASP A 66 5.74 -10.19 -9.03
CA ASP A 66 5.09 -11.33 -8.37
C ASP A 66 4.86 -11.02 -6.88
N HIS A 67 5.87 -10.46 -6.19
CA HIS A 67 5.74 -10.01 -4.81
C HIS A 67 4.60 -9.00 -4.62
N LEU A 68 4.50 -7.98 -5.46
CA LEU A 68 3.41 -7.00 -5.39
C LEU A 68 2.04 -7.68 -5.54
N THR A 69 1.90 -8.67 -6.44
CA THR A 69 0.65 -9.40 -6.63
C THR A 69 0.31 -10.38 -5.49
N VAL A 70 1.26 -10.69 -4.62
CA VAL A 70 1.06 -11.52 -3.42
C VAL A 70 0.84 -10.66 -2.19
N ALA A 71 1.65 -9.61 -2.00
CA ALA A 71 1.64 -8.81 -0.78
C ALA A 71 0.46 -7.83 -0.70
N GLU A 72 0.18 -7.09 -1.78
CA GLU A 72 -0.85 -6.05 -1.73
C GLU A 72 -2.28 -6.58 -1.56
N PRO A 73 -2.70 -7.73 -2.12
CA PRO A 73 -3.99 -8.33 -1.77
C PRO A 73 -4.13 -8.63 -0.27
N GLN A 74 -3.06 -9.08 0.38
CA GLN A 74 -3.06 -9.34 1.82
C GLN A 74 -3.18 -8.04 2.62
N TYR A 75 -2.45 -6.99 2.23
CA TYR A 75 -2.52 -5.69 2.88
C TYR A 75 -3.90 -5.05 2.74
N TRP A 76 -4.51 -5.19 1.57
CA TRP A 76 -5.87 -4.75 1.30
C TRP A 76 -6.89 -5.53 2.13
N GLN A 77 -6.73 -6.86 2.24
CA GLN A 77 -7.59 -7.70 3.06
C GLN A 77 -7.53 -7.27 4.54
N TRP A 78 -6.34 -7.01 5.07
CA TRP A 78 -6.20 -6.54 6.46
C TRP A 78 -6.93 -5.23 6.69
N LEU A 79 -6.81 -4.26 5.76
CA LEU A 79 -7.57 -3.02 5.85
C LEU A 79 -9.07 -3.30 5.93
N GLN A 80 -9.59 -4.11 5.00
CA GLN A 80 -11.01 -4.44 4.94
C GLN A 80 -11.51 -5.16 6.20
N ASP A 81 -10.68 -6.01 6.80
CA ASP A 81 -11.07 -6.77 8.00
C ASP A 81 -11.03 -5.89 9.26
N ASP A 82 -10.03 -5.06 9.41
CA ASP A 82 -9.93 -4.17 10.56
C ASP A 82 -10.96 -3.02 10.48
N MET A 83 -11.36 -2.56 9.29
CA MET A 83 -12.46 -1.60 9.13
C MET A 83 -13.83 -2.12 9.58
N LYS A 84 -14.02 -3.44 9.70
CA LYS A 84 -15.23 -4.04 10.28
C LYS A 84 -15.26 -3.98 11.80
N GLN A 85 -14.12 -3.69 12.45
CA GLN A 85 -14.02 -3.57 13.89
C GLN A 85 -14.35 -2.15 14.35
N PRO A 86 -14.71 -1.93 15.60
CA PRO A 86 -14.85 -0.57 16.14
C PRO A 86 -13.54 0.21 16.06
N GLY A 87 -13.62 1.51 15.77
CA GLY A 87 -12.48 2.41 15.87
C GLY A 87 -11.90 2.44 17.29
N THR A 88 -10.57 2.43 17.41
CA THR A 88 -9.86 2.30 18.69
C THR A 88 -8.87 3.45 18.95
N ILE A 89 -8.66 4.31 17.98
CA ILE A 89 -7.74 5.46 18.03
C ILE A 89 -8.43 6.70 17.45
N THR A 90 -7.84 7.86 17.61
CA THR A 90 -8.32 9.10 16.97
C THR A 90 -7.53 9.44 15.71
N ARG A 91 -6.25 9.06 15.67
CA ARG A 91 -5.31 9.21 14.56
C ARG A 91 -4.08 8.34 14.80
N GLY A 92 -3.38 7.98 13.73
CA GLY A 92 -2.08 7.32 13.81
C GLY A 92 -1.04 8.16 14.56
N ALA A 93 -0.13 7.49 15.27
CA ALA A 93 0.86 8.14 16.12
C ALA A 93 1.97 8.85 15.33
N ASP A 94 2.28 8.34 14.14
CA ASP A 94 3.34 8.90 13.27
C ASP A 94 2.77 9.92 12.29
N PRO A 95 3.59 10.89 11.82
CA PRO A 95 3.23 11.77 10.71
C PRO A 95 3.02 10.99 9.40
N ASP A 96 2.07 11.42 8.57
CA ASP A 96 1.79 10.79 7.26
C ASP A 96 3.01 10.83 6.32
N GLU A 97 3.88 11.83 6.47
CA GLU A 97 5.11 12.01 5.73
C GLU A 97 6.09 10.84 5.91
N ASN A 98 6.08 10.16 7.06
CA ASN A 98 6.91 8.98 7.29
C ASN A 98 6.55 7.85 6.33
N PHE A 99 5.27 7.70 6.01
CA PHE A 99 4.79 6.70 5.03
C PHE A 99 5.17 7.08 3.60
N LEU A 100 5.15 8.37 3.26
CA LEU A 100 5.66 8.86 1.97
C LEU A 100 7.17 8.63 1.87
N TRP A 101 7.92 8.93 2.94
CA TRP A 101 9.36 8.70 3.00
C TRP A 101 9.73 7.22 2.87
N TYR A 102 8.95 6.32 3.47
CA TYR A 102 9.12 4.87 3.31
C TYR A 102 9.13 4.44 1.84
N GLY A 103 8.30 5.03 1.00
CA GLY A 103 8.24 4.75 -0.43
C GLY A 103 9.50 5.15 -1.19
N ILE A 104 10.24 6.12 -0.68
CA ILE A 104 11.42 6.73 -1.34
C ILE A 104 12.72 6.18 -0.77
N ASP A 105 12.81 6.04 0.55
CA ASP A 105 14.05 5.62 1.22
C ASP A 105 14.39 4.16 0.95
N ARG A 106 15.42 3.95 0.14
CA ARG A 106 15.97 2.64 -0.21
C ARG A 106 17.27 2.31 0.53
N THR A 107 17.71 3.17 1.45
CA THR A 107 18.94 2.97 2.25
C THR A 107 18.80 1.77 3.18
N VAL A 108 17.63 1.58 3.80
CA VAL A 108 17.32 0.42 4.61
C VAL A 108 16.58 -0.63 3.78
N ARG A 109 17.13 -1.83 3.69
CA ARG A 109 16.55 -2.97 2.98
C ARG A 109 15.89 -3.92 3.96
N ASN A 110 14.57 -3.95 3.95
CA ASN A 110 13.79 -4.87 4.78
C ASN A 110 13.67 -6.23 4.09
N LYS A 111 13.83 -7.31 4.86
CA LYS A 111 13.46 -8.65 4.38
C LYS A 111 11.95 -8.80 4.47
N THR A 112 11.34 -9.29 3.39
CA THR A 112 9.93 -9.66 3.43
C THR A 112 9.73 -10.96 4.22
N GLY A 113 8.58 -11.10 4.87
CA GLY A 113 8.23 -12.38 5.49
C GLY A 113 7.91 -13.45 4.43
N ALA A 114 8.18 -14.72 4.73
CA ALA A 114 8.04 -15.84 3.81
C ALA A 114 6.65 -15.94 3.14
N ALA A 115 5.59 -15.51 3.82
CA ALA A 115 4.23 -15.50 3.26
C ALA A 115 4.08 -14.54 2.06
N ARG A 116 4.91 -13.51 1.98
CA ARG A 116 4.87 -12.46 0.94
C ARG A 116 6.06 -12.51 -0.02
N GLU A 117 6.93 -13.49 0.10
CA GLU A 117 7.97 -13.72 -0.90
C GLU A 117 7.37 -14.03 -2.28
N PRO A 118 8.09 -13.71 -3.37
CA PRO A 118 7.68 -14.12 -4.71
C PRO A 118 7.40 -15.62 -4.76
N LYS A 119 6.30 -16.01 -5.38
CA LYS A 119 5.88 -17.43 -5.49
C LYS A 119 6.27 -18.07 -6.82
N GLY A 120 6.90 -17.31 -7.72
CA GLY A 120 7.25 -17.78 -9.07
C GLY A 120 6.03 -18.09 -9.93
N GLN A 121 4.89 -17.46 -9.64
CA GLN A 121 3.63 -17.71 -10.34
C GLN A 121 3.50 -16.93 -11.64
N LEU A 122 4.32 -15.92 -11.83
CA LEU A 122 4.29 -15.10 -13.03
C LEU A 122 5.24 -15.64 -14.08
N THR A 123 4.72 -15.89 -15.26
CA THR A 123 5.51 -16.28 -16.45
C THR A 123 5.88 -15.06 -17.32
N ASN A 124 5.16 -13.94 -17.15
CA ASN A 124 5.40 -12.70 -17.92
C ASN A 124 4.90 -11.48 -17.13
N ALA A 125 5.36 -10.31 -17.52
CA ALA A 125 4.98 -9.04 -16.88
C ALA A 125 3.51 -8.66 -17.11
N ALA A 126 2.95 -9.00 -18.26
CA ALA A 126 1.58 -8.63 -18.63
C ALA A 126 0.54 -9.24 -17.66
N GLY A 127 0.71 -10.54 -17.33
CA GLY A 127 -0.16 -11.21 -16.36
C GLY A 127 -0.06 -10.61 -14.95
N GLY A 128 1.16 -10.26 -14.52
CA GLY A 128 1.40 -9.57 -13.24
C GLY A 128 0.76 -8.19 -13.21
N LEU A 129 0.98 -7.40 -14.26
CA LEU A 129 0.40 -6.06 -14.38
C LEU A 129 -1.14 -6.10 -14.41
N ALA A 130 -1.74 -7.08 -15.09
CA ALA A 130 -3.18 -7.25 -15.10
C ALA A 130 -3.76 -7.54 -13.71
N ARG A 131 -3.10 -8.42 -12.92
CA ARG A 131 -3.49 -8.71 -11.54
C ARG A 131 -3.35 -7.47 -10.65
N PHE A 132 -2.23 -6.77 -10.75
CA PHE A 132 -1.97 -5.53 -10.02
C PHE A 132 -3.03 -4.47 -10.31
N ARG A 133 -3.33 -4.20 -11.59
CA ARG A 133 -4.34 -3.22 -12.02
C ARG A 133 -5.75 -3.57 -11.53
N LYS A 134 -6.12 -4.86 -11.57
CA LYS A 134 -7.43 -5.30 -11.06
C LYS A 134 -7.61 -4.95 -9.58
N LEU A 135 -6.59 -5.22 -8.77
CA LEU A 135 -6.59 -4.88 -7.35
C LEU A 135 -6.59 -3.36 -7.15
N ARG A 136 -5.75 -2.64 -7.91
CA ARG A 136 -5.62 -1.19 -7.85
C ARG A 136 -6.94 -0.49 -8.18
N ALA A 137 -7.69 -0.98 -9.17
CA ALA A 137 -9.01 -0.45 -9.50
C ALA A 137 -10.00 -0.55 -8.33
N ALA A 138 -10.00 -1.67 -7.60
CA ALA A 138 -10.83 -1.83 -6.40
C ALA A 138 -10.42 -0.86 -5.28
N MET A 139 -9.12 -0.71 -5.02
CA MET A 139 -8.60 0.25 -4.04
C MET A 139 -8.93 1.70 -4.40
N LEU A 140 -8.77 2.08 -5.67
CA LEU A 140 -9.11 3.40 -6.17
C LEU A 140 -10.61 3.67 -6.08
N GLN A 141 -11.45 2.70 -6.41
CA GLN A 141 -12.90 2.83 -6.24
C GLN A 141 -13.25 3.10 -4.78
N TYR A 142 -12.72 2.32 -3.85
CA TYR A 142 -12.93 2.53 -2.42
C TYR A 142 -12.40 3.90 -1.97
N ALA A 143 -11.17 4.27 -2.33
CA ALA A 143 -10.60 5.57 -1.95
C ALA A 143 -11.44 6.75 -2.43
N ARG A 144 -12.07 6.65 -3.61
CA ARG A 144 -12.91 7.71 -4.18
C ARG A 144 -14.28 7.83 -3.52
N THR A 145 -14.83 6.74 -3.02
CA THR A 145 -16.25 6.68 -2.64
C THR A 145 -16.52 6.39 -1.18
N THR A 146 -15.54 5.91 -0.41
CA THR A 146 -15.78 5.57 1.00
C THR A 146 -16.03 6.81 1.84
N ASP A 147 -16.99 6.69 2.76
CA ASP A 147 -17.21 7.62 3.87
C ASP A 147 -16.74 7.03 5.21
N ASP A 148 -15.99 5.94 5.17
CA ASP A 148 -15.42 5.31 6.35
C ASP A 148 -14.43 6.23 7.06
N ASP A 149 -14.44 6.21 8.40
CA ASP A 149 -13.47 6.92 9.23
C ASP A 149 -12.16 6.12 9.31
N LEU A 150 -11.32 6.29 8.30
CA LEU A 150 -10.02 5.62 8.24
C LEU A 150 -9.07 6.05 9.36
N ARG A 151 -9.28 7.24 9.96
CA ARG A 151 -8.40 7.75 11.00
C ARG A 151 -8.65 7.15 12.38
N SER A 152 -9.88 6.73 12.65
CA SER A 152 -10.22 6.12 13.94
C SER A 152 -9.91 4.62 14.04
N HIS A 153 -9.59 3.97 12.93
CA HIS A 153 -9.29 2.53 12.88
C HIS A 153 -7.79 2.27 12.77
N ALA A 154 -7.28 1.38 13.63
CA ALA A 154 -5.86 0.99 13.64
C ALA A 154 -5.66 -0.34 12.92
N ILE A 155 -4.66 -0.41 12.02
CA ILE A 155 -4.27 -1.67 11.39
C ILE A 155 -3.70 -2.64 12.43
N GLN A 156 -4.27 -3.84 12.53
CA GLN A 156 -3.79 -4.93 13.39
C GLN A 156 -3.47 -4.48 14.82
N LYS A 157 -4.31 -3.62 15.40
CA LYS A 157 -4.13 -3.04 16.75
C LYS A 157 -2.80 -2.30 16.95
N SER A 158 -2.20 -1.83 15.87
CA SER A 158 -0.98 -1.01 15.90
C SER A 158 -1.30 0.46 16.24
N LYS A 159 -0.29 1.33 16.10
CA LYS A 159 -0.45 2.78 16.21
C LYS A 159 -0.61 3.47 14.84
N THR A 160 -0.71 2.70 13.76
CA THR A 160 -0.90 3.19 12.39
C THR A 160 -2.39 3.21 12.07
N ASP A 161 -2.94 4.32 11.67
CA ASP A 161 -4.33 4.40 11.24
C ASP A 161 -4.54 3.84 9.82
N MET A 162 -5.81 3.61 9.44
CA MET A 162 -6.13 2.99 8.16
C MET A 162 -5.85 3.91 6.96
N TYR A 163 -5.87 5.21 7.12
CA TYR A 163 -5.43 6.12 6.06
C TYR A 163 -3.93 5.97 5.81
N GLN A 164 -3.13 5.95 6.88
CA GLN A 164 -1.69 5.73 6.81
C GLN A 164 -1.36 4.35 6.23
N TRP A 165 -2.11 3.32 6.66
CA TRP A 165 -1.95 1.98 6.09
C TRP A 165 -2.28 1.94 4.60
N PHE A 166 -3.36 2.61 4.21
CA PHE A 166 -3.74 2.67 2.80
C PHE A 166 -2.71 3.43 1.97
N LEU A 167 -2.17 4.53 2.48
CA LEU A 167 -1.05 5.24 1.89
C LEU A 167 0.19 4.34 1.80
N MET A 168 0.49 3.55 2.86
CA MET A 168 1.60 2.59 2.88
C MET A 168 1.48 1.55 1.76
N ILE A 169 0.30 1.06 1.42
CA ILE A 169 0.12 0.13 0.28
C ILE A 169 0.62 0.77 -1.02
N SER A 170 0.29 2.03 -1.27
CA SER A 170 0.76 2.73 -2.46
C SER A 170 2.25 3.07 -2.44
N THR A 171 2.78 3.48 -1.28
CA THR A 171 4.22 3.75 -1.13
C THR A 171 5.06 2.47 -1.14
N HIS A 172 4.49 1.33 -0.76
CA HIS A 172 5.11 0.02 -0.95
C HIS A 172 5.31 -0.30 -2.43
N SER A 173 4.31 -0.04 -3.28
CA SER A 173 4.49 -0.13 -4.73
C SER A 173 5.60 0.79 -5.22
N GLN A 174 5.62 2.06 -4.79
CA GLN A 174 6.66 3.03 -5.14
C GLN A 174 8.05 2.51 -4.78
N ARG A 175 8.21 1.97 -3.57
CA ARG A 175 9.47 1.40 -3.10
C ARG A 175 9.96 0.27 -4.01
N HIS A 176 9.06 -0.57 -4.49
CA HIS A 176 9.37 -1.67 -5.40
C HIS A 176 9.60 -1.22 -6.84
N ILE A 177 8.97 -0.14 -7.28
CA ILE A 177 9.27 0.51 -8.56
C ILE A 177 10.71 1.05 -8.56
N LEU A 178 11.13 1.69 -7.49
CA LEU A 178 12.52 2.11 -7.31
C LEU A 178 13.49 0.91 -7.29
N GLN A 179 13.09 -0.23 -6.72
CA GLN A 179 13.87 -1.47 -6.82
C GLN A 179 14.01 -1.96 -8.27
N ILE A 180 12.96 -1.86 -9.08
CA ILE A 180 13.03 -2.19 -10.51
C ILE A 180 14.05 -1.27 -11.21
N GLN A 181 14.07 0.01 -10.87
CA GLN A 181 15.05 0.95 -11.44
C GLN A 181 16.48 0.62 -10.99
N GLU A 182 16.69 0.22 -9.74
CA GLU A 182 18.00 -0.29 -9.27
C GLU A 182 18.46 -1.51 -10.09
N ILE A 183 17.55 -2.45 -10.38
CA ILE A 183 17.85 -3.64 -11.21
C ILE A 183 18.25 -3.22 -12.63
N LYS A 184 17.52 -2.28 -13.24
CA LYS A 184 17.81 -1.76 -14.58
C LYS A 184 19.11 -0.97 -14.65
N ALA A 185 19.55 -0.37 -13.54
CA ALA A 185 20.80 0.39 -13.46
C ALA A 185 22.04 -0.49 -13.28
N ASP A 186 21.86 -1.81 -13.06
CA ASP A 186 23.00 -2.73 -12.92
C ASP A 186 23.81 -2.79 -14.22
N ALA A 187 25.17 -2.79 -14.08
CA ALA A 187 26.07 -2.79 -15.21
C ALA A 187 25.92 -4.04 -16.12
N ALA A 188 25.48 -5.17 -15.56
CA ALA A 188 25.25 -6.43 -16.26
C ALA A 188 23.79 -6.58 -16.78
N TYR A 189 22.94 -5.57 -16.57
CA TYR A 189 21.55 -5.63 -17.04
C TYR A 189 21.49 -5.76 -18.56
N PRO A 190 20.70 -6.71 -19.12
CA PRO A 190 20.63 -6.95 -20.55
C PRO A 190 20.17 -5.69 -21.30
N ARG A 191 20.99 -5.26 -22.26
CA ARG A 191 20.62 -4.17 -23.19
C ARG A 191 19.80 -4.76 -24.35
N LYS A 192 18.91 -3.95 -24.94
CA LYS A 192 18.16 -4.31 -26.15
C LYS A 192 19.11 -4.47 -27.32
#